data_78d738fdbb11363e00ee94203ca8f70c
#
_entry.id   78d738fdbb11363e00ee94203ca8f70c
#
_cell.length_a   1.000
_cell.length_b   1.000
_cell.length_c   1.000
_cell.angle_alpha   90.00
_cell.angle_beta   90.00
_cell.angle_gamma   90.00
#
_symmetry.space_group_name_H-M   'P 1'
#
loop_
_entity.id
_entity.type
_entity.pdbx_description
1 polymer ?
#
loop_
_entity_poly.entity_id
_entity_poly.type
_entity_poly.pdbx_seq_one_letter_code
_entity_poly.pdbx_strand_id
1 'polypeptide(L)'
;MKGESLYNMAPAGLVEYGLEQFYLSLAKYGNLPWGEEPCFYWVHNPDTGWPSFIFSIRFPYAPQVKDIAELKLSAEKGIFPDSLVVSDHRSSDLLNLLAHAGFVPVLSWKGMWCTEEMVNFLPVNEKVRLEETSNNVQAEEFAGVVNEVLFAAKRISPGLVVTSESAGLWFYRVVFEDRLAGSIALHRIGNLCGIYLVTVKPEFRRMGIAQTATAWVIKKALDEGCNRFILHASKMGEPVYLKLGFQPVSRLWILKWGR
;
A
#
# COMPACT_ATOMS: atom_id res chain seq x y z
N MET A 1 12.04 -8.21 -12.36
CA MET A 1 10.95 -8.67 -13.27
C MET A 1 10.90 -7.78 -14.53
N LYS A 2 11.99 -7.65 -15.25
CA LYS A 2 11.97 -7.07 -16.60
C LYS A 2 11.50 -8.18 -17.54
N GLY A 3 10.21 -8.18 -17.92
CA GLY A 3 9.71 -9.02 -19.01
C GLY A 3 8.43 -9.85 -18.77
N GLU A 4 7.93 -10.05 -17.57
CA GLU A 4 6.58 -10.61 -17.42
C GLU A 4 5.53 -9.51 -17.69
N SER A 5 4.70 -9.76 -18.71
CA SER A 5 3.53 -8.91 -18.95
C SER A 5 2.62 -9.00 -17.72
N LEU A 6 2.08 -7.87 -17.28
CA LEU A 6 1.07 -7.83 -16.20
C LEU A 6 -0.08 -8.84 -16.44
N TYR A 7 -0.34 -9.19 -17.71
CA TYR A 7 -1.39 -10.14 -18.11
C TYR A 7 -1.14 -11.58 -17.62
N ASN A 8 0.12 -11.99 -17.47
CA ASN A 8 0.50 -13.35 -17.11
C ASN A 8 0.88 -13.50 -15.63
N MET A 9 0.87 -12.40 -14.88
CA MET A 9 1.24 -12.43 -13.48
C MET A 9 0.12 -12.99 -12.62
N ALA A 10 0.46 -13.93 -11.74
CA ALA A 10 -0.49 -14.47 -10.76
C ALA A 10 -1.01 -13.36 -9.81
N PRO A 11 -2.25 -13.47 -9.29
CA PRO A 11 -2.85 -12.46 -8.42
C PRO A 11 -1.98 -12.01 -7.24
N ALA A 12 -1.32 -12.94 -6.56
CA ALA A 12 -0.42 -12.62 -5.45
C ALA A 12 0.80 -11.79 -5.91
N GLY A 13 1.31 -12.09 -7.10
CA GLY A 13 2.39 -11.31 -7.73
C GLY A 13 1.94 -9.89 -8.11
N LEU A 14 0.71 -9.73 -8.60
CA LEU A 14 0.12 -8.41 -8.90
C LEU A 14 -0.01 -7.56 -7.64
N VAL A 15 -0.43 -8.15 -6.51
CA VAL A 15 -0.55 -7.46 -5.22
C VAL A 15 0.82 -6.94 -4.76
N GLU A 16 1.86 -7.75 -4.86
CA GLU A 16 3.22 -7.34 -4.49
C GLU A 16 3.78 -6.29 -5.45
N TYR A 17 3.65 -6.52 -6.75
CA TYR A 17 4.08 -5.58 -7.79
C TYR A 17 3.42 -4.22 -7.65
N GLY A 18 2.11 -4.17 -7.41
CA GLY A 18 1.40 -2.91 -7.23
C GLY A 18 1.89 -2.12 -6.01
N LEU A 19 2.19 -2.79 -4.88
CA LEU A 19 2.79 -2.15 -3.72
C LEU A 19 4.20 -1.62 -4.00
N GLU A 20 5.02 -2.42 -4.70
CA GLU A 20 6.34 -2.00 -5.19
C GLU A 20 6.24 -0.70 -5.99
N GLN A 21 5.38 -0.68 -7.00
CA GLN A 21 5.21 0.48 -7.86
C GLN A 21 4.64 1.68 -7.11
N PHE A 22 3.74 1.46 -6.15
CA PHE A 22 3.21 2.53 -5.30
C PHE A 22 4.32 3.22 -4.49
N TYR A 23 5.17 2.46 -3.82
CA TYR A 23 6.29 3.03 -3.06
C TYR A 23 7.31 3.73 -3.96
N LEU A 24 7.64 3.14 -5.12
CA LEU A 24 8.55 3.76 -6.08
C LEU A 24 7.97 5.05 -6.68
N SER A 25 6.68 5.07 -6.98
CA SER A 25 5.99 6.28 -7.48
C SER A 25 5.98 7.38 -6.42
N LEU A 26 5.67 7.05 -5.16
CA LEU A 26 5.73 8.00 -4.06
C LEU A 26 7.15 8.55 -3.87
N ALA A 27 8.17 7.69 -3.95
CA ALA A 27 9.56 8.11 -3.78
C ALA A 27 10.00 9.04 -4.89
N LYS A 28 9.72 8.71 -6.14
CA LYS A 28 10.06 9.54 -7.31
C LYS A 28 9.30 10.86 -7.28
N TYR A 29 8.00 10.83 -7.02
CA TYR A 29 7.17 12.02 -6.95
C TYR A 29 7.56 12.94 -5.79
N GLY A 30 7.78 12.36 -4.60
CA GLY A 30 8.16 13.09 -3.40
C GLY A 30 9.66 13.40 -3.28
N ASN A 31 10.46 13.05 -4.31
CA ASN A 31 11.91 13.19 -4.31
C ASN A 31 12.58 12.57 -3.06
N LEU A 32 12.07 11.41 -2.63
CA LEU A 32 12.64 10.67 -1.50
C LEU A 32 13.84 9.83 -1.96
N PRO A 33 14.84 9.60 -1.10
CA PRO A 33 15.87 8.59 -1.34
C PRO A 33 15.27 7.21 -1.61
N TRP A 34 15.67 6.57 -2.70
CA TRP A 34 15.28 5.22 -3.07
C TRP A 34 16.36 4.56 -3.93
N GLY A 35 16.37 3.24 -4.00
CA GLY A 35 17.29 2.51 -4.86
C GLY A 35 16.82 1.10 -5.18
N GLU A 36 17.49 0.53 -6.20
CA GLU A 36 17.37 -0.86 -6.63
C GLU A 36 18.69 -1.57 -6.37
N GLU A 37 18.66 -2.57 -5.52
CA GLU A 37 19.76 -3.48 -5.25
C GLU A 37 19.53 -4.81 -6.00
N PRO A 38 20.54 -5.65 -6.17
CA PRO A 38 20.37 -6.92 -6.89
C PRO A 38 19.24 -7.80 -6.39
N CYS A 39 18.92 -7.71 -5.08
CA CYS A 39 17.96 -8.60 -4.42
C CYS A 39 16.73 -7.90 -3.85
N PHE A 40 16.64 -6.57 -3.88
CA PHE A 40 15.51 -5.82 -3.30
C PHE A 40 15.45 -4.38 -3.82
N TYR A 41 14.32 -3.72 -3.54
CA TYR A 41 14.18 -2.27 -3.60
C TYR A 41 14.12 -1.67 -2.21
N TRP A 42 14.47 -0.41 -2.09
CA TRP A 42 14.30 0.34 -0.85
C TRP A 42 13.82 1.76 -1.12
N VAL A 43 13.13 2.33 -0.16
CA VAL A 43 12.72 3.73 -0.08
C VAL A 43 12.91 4.22 1.34
N HIS A 44 13.36 5.44 1.50
CA HIS A 44 13.57 6.04 2.80
C HIS A 44 13.02 7.46 2.86
N ASN A 45 12.20 7.74 3.87
CA ASN A 45 11.75 9.09 4.18
C ASN A 45 12.40 9.51 5.51
N PRO A 46 13.47 10.31 5.46
CA PRO A 46 14.19 10.71 6.67
C PRO A 46 13.37 11.67 7.55
N ASP A 47 12.44 12.44 6.97
CA ASP A 47 11.72 13.49 7.68
C ASP A 47 10.59 12.93 8.57
N THR A 48 9.80 11.99 8.03
CA THR A 48 8.63 11.48 8.73
C THR A 48 8.65 9.96 8.94
N GLY A 49 9.59 9.25 8.31
CA GLY A 49 9.78 7.82 8.43
C GLY A 49 8.77 6.95 7.66
N TRP A 50 7.89 7.55 6.83
CA TRP A 50 7.03 6.81 5.93
C TRP A 50 6.95 7.48 4.54
N PRO A 51 7.12 6.69 3.44
CA PRO A 51 7.53 5.28 3.42
C PRO A 51 9.02 5.11 3.75
N SER A 52 9.37 4.10 4.57
CA SER A 52 10.75 3.72 4.85
C SER A 52 10.81 2.21 4.98
N PHE A 53 11.13 1.53 3.87
CA PHE A 53 11.07 0.08 3.76
C PHE A 53 12.09 -0.46 2.77
N ILE A 54 12.55 -1.69 3.04
CA ILE A 54 13.10 -2.60 2.05
C ILE A 54 11.94 -3.51 1.61
N PHE A 55 11.74 -3.70 0.32
CA PHE A 55 10.62 -4.46 -0.23
C PHE A 55 11.00 -5.21 -1.52
N SER A 56 10.08 -6.07 -2.00
CA SER A 56 10.31 -6.93 -3.17
C SER A 56 11.60 -7.75 -3.06
N ILE A 57 11.85 -8.31 -1.88
CA ILE A 57 13.04 -9.10 -1.59
C ILE A 57 12.99 -10.37 -2.42
N ARG A 58 14.01 -10.57 -3.25
CA ARG A 58 14.12 -11.69 -4.18
C ARG A 58 15.59 -12.06 -4.34
N PHE A 59 15.91 -13.28 -4.00
CA PHE A 59 17.24 -13.82 -4.23
C PHE A 59 17.21 -14.63 -5.54
N PRO A 60 18.27 -14.61 -6.36
CA PRO A 60 18.39 -15.43 -7.56
C PRO A 60 18.54 -16.92 -7.26
N TYR A 61 18.74 -17.26 -6.00
CA TYR A 61 18.89 -18.61 -5.43
C TYR A 61 18.13 -18.67 -4.09
N ALA A 62 18.05 -19.85 -3.49
CA ALA A 62 17.49 -19.98 -2.14
C ALA A 62 18.26 -19.10 -1.15
N PRO A 63 17.58 -18.20 -0.40
CA PRO A 63 18.23 -17.26 0.51
C PRO A 63 19.04 -18.00 1.57
N GLN A 64 20.21 -17.46 1.90
CA GLN A 64 21.15 -18.03 2.87
C GLN A 64 21.26 -17.15 4.10
N VAL A 65 21.71 -17.72 5.21
CA VAL A 65 21.94 -16.98 6.47
C VAL A 65 22.85 -15.76 6.28
N LYS A 66 23.89 -15.88 5.42
CA LYS A 66 24.80 -14.77 5.12
C LYS A 66 24.10 -13.57 4.46
N ASP A 67 23.14 -13.82 3.55
CA ASP A 67 22.43 -12.77 2.82
C ASP A 67 21.57 -11.96 3.80
N ILE A 68 20.96 -12.64 4.75
CA ILE A 68 20.17 -12.00 5.82
C ILE A 68 21.08 -11.24 6.81
N ALA A 69 22.27 -11.77 7.12
CA ALA A 69 23.23 -11.10 8.00
C ALA A 69 23.76 -9.79 7.37
N GLU A 70 24.01 -9.78 6.06
CA GLU A 70 24.41 -8.57 5.33
C GLU A 70 23.29 -7.52 5.32
N LEU A 71 22.05 -7.94 5.05
CA LEU A 71 20.89 -7.06 5.10
C LEU A 71 20.73 -6.42 6.48
N LYS A 72 20.83 -7.25 7.55
CA LYS A 72 20.79 -6.80 8.93
C LYS A 72 21.88 -5.77 9.24
N LEU A 73 23.13 -6.08 8.92
CA LEU A 73 24.26 -5.20 9.18
C LEU A 73 24.11 -3.85 8.50
N SER A 74 23.55 -3.85 7.30
CA SER A 74 23.28 -2.61 6.53
C SER A 74 22.18 -1.79 7.17
N ALA A 75 21.12 -2.42 7.70
CA ALA A 75 20.08 -1.75 8.46
C ALA A 75 20.61 -1.18 9.81
N GLU A 76 21.45 -1.93 10.51
CA GLU A 76 22.10 -1.48 11.75
C GLU A 76 23.01 -0.26 11.56
N LYS A 77 23.68 -0.19 10.41
CA LYS A 77 24.52 0.95 10.01
C LYS A 77 23.73 2.14 9.45
N GLY A 78 22.42 2.01 9.31
CA GLY A 78 21.56 3.05 8.72
C GLY A 78 21.77 3.26 7.22
N ILE A 79 22.38 2.29 6.53
CA ILE A 79 22.56 2.32 5.06
C ILE A 79 21.19 2.15 4.37
N PHE A 80 20.36 1.24 4.92
CA PHE A 80 19.01 0.97 4.48
C PHE A 80 18.02 1.13 5.63
N PRO A 81 16.70 1.29 5.33
CA PRO A 81 15.65 1.24 6.34
C PRO A 81 15.67 -0.04 7.18
N ASP A 82 15.27 0.04 8.44
CA ASP A 82 15.22 -1.07 9.39
C ASP A 82 13.95 -1.95 9.26
N SER A 83 13.08 -1.60 8.35
CA SER A 83 11.78 -2.25 8.15
C SER A 83 11.72 -2.95 6.81
N LEU A 84 11.28 -4.20 6.81
CA LEU A 84 11.14 -5.03 5.62
C LEU A 84 9.65 -5.26 5.32
N VAL A 85 9.28 -5.25 4.03
CA VAL A 85 7.99 -5.74 3.55
C VAL A 85 8.21 -7.06 2.83
N VAL A 86 7.61 -8.13 3.33
CA VAL A 86 7.80 -9.49 2.82
C VAL A 86 6.44 -10.12 2.54
N SER A 87 6.31 -10.76 1.39
CA SER A 87 5.12 -11.53 1.01
C SER A 87 5.34 -13.02 1.21
N ASP A 88 4.33 -13.73 1.74
CA ASP A 88 4.37 -15.17 1.98
C ASP A 88 4.30 -16.01 0.69
N HIS A 89 3.84 -15.42 -0.42
CA HIS A 89 3.73 -16.16 -1.68
C HIS A 89 5.06 -16.44 -2.36
N ARG A 90 6.14 -15.71 -1.97
CA ARG A 90 7.45 -15.91 -2.59
C ARG A 90 8.27 -17.02 -1.95
N SER A 91 8.29 -17.08 -0.62
CA SER A 91 9.06 -18.10 0.09
C SER A 91 8.70 -18.10 1.58
N SER A 92 8.18 -19.22 2.07
CA SER A 92 8.07 -19.48 3.51
C SER A 92 9.44 -19.51 4.19
N ASP A 93 10.47 -19.96 3.48
CA ASP A 93 11.84 -20.08 4.02
C ASP A 93 12.45 -18.71 4.32
N LEU A 94 12.16 -17.69 3.50
CA LEU A 94 12.61 -16.32 3.74
C LEU A 94 12.08 -15.78 5.08
N LEU A 95 10.81 -15.99 5.40
CA LEU A 95 10.24 -15.55 6.68
C LEU A 95 10.91 -16.24 7.86
N ASN A 96 11.18 -17.55 7.74
CA ASN A 96 11.88 -18.31 8.78
C ASN A 96 13.32 -17.82 8.99
N LEU A 97 14.06 -17.58 7.90
CA LEU A 97 15.43 -17.06 7.96
C LEU A 97 15.48 -15.67 8.60
N LEU A 98 14.55 -14.78 8.22
CA LEU A 98 14.44 -13.43 8.81
C LEU A 98 14.13 -13.52 10.31
N ALA A 99 13.22 -14.42 10.73
CA ALA A 99 12.90 -14.62 12.13
C ALA A 99 14.12 -15.12 12.93
N HIS A 100 14.88 -16.10 12.40
CA HIS A 100 16.11 -16.59 13.02
C HIS A 100 17.20 -15.50 13.11
N ALA A 101 17.24 -14.56 12.17
CA ALA A 101 18.16 -13.43 12.22
C ALA A 101 17.69 -12.33 13.20
N GLY A 102 16.51 -12.47 13.82
CA GLY A 102 15.97 -11.56 14.81
C GLY A 102 15.06 -10.47 14.27
N PHE A 103 14.57 -10.61 13.03
CA PHE A 103 13.50 -9.76 12.54
C PHE A 103 12.15 -10.21 13.11
N VAL A 104 11.41 -9.28 13.68
CA VAL A 104 10.10 -9.56 14.30
C VAL A 104 8.96 -8.94 13.49
N PRO A 105 7.84 -9.67 13.32
CA PRO A 105 6.68 -9.12 12.66
C PRO A 105 6.02 -8.07 13.55
N VAL A 106 5.85 -6.85 13.01
CA VAL A 106 5.18 -5.74 13.70
C VAL A 106 3.79 -5.47 13.17
N LEU A 107 3.53 -5.85 11.90
CA LEU A 107 2.24 -5.66 11.25
C LEU A 107 2.08 -6.68 10.13
N SER A 108 0.83 -7.04 9.82
CA SER A 108 0.53 -7.80 8.61
C SER A 108 -0.76 -7.33 7.96
N TRP A 109 -0.81 -7.47 6.64
CA TRP A 109 -2.00 -7.23 5.81
C TRP A 109 -2.32 -8.43 4.96
N LYS A 110 -3.58 -8.61 4.61
CA LYS A 110 -3.98 -9.51 3.53
C LYS A 110 -3.84 -8.78 2.21
N GLY A 111 -3.02 -9.32 1.32
CA GLY A 111 -3.02 -8.93 -0.08
C GLY A 111 -4.29 -9.46 -0.74
N MET A 112 -5.09 -8.58 -1.30
CA MET A 112 -6.36 -8.94 -1.94
C MET A 112 -6.41 -8.40 -3.36
N TRP A 113 -7.09 -9.12 -4.24
CA TRP A 113 -7.28 -8.76 -5.62
C TRP A 113 -8.72 -8.91 -6.07
N CYS A 114 -9.09 -8.23 -7.15
CA CYS A 114 -10.40 -8.30 -7.79
C CYS A 114 -10.25 -7.99 -9.27
N THR A 115 -11.05 -8.61 -10.15
CA THR A 115 -11.21 -8.19 -11.53
C THR A 115 -12.53 -7.46 -11.71
N GLU A 116 -12.72 -6.82 -12.86
CA GLU A 116 -13.98 -6.15 -13.22
C GLU A 116 -15.19 -7.05 -13.04
N GLU A 117 -15.08 -8.32 -13.51
CA GLU A 117 -16.17 -9.30 -13.45
C GLU A 117 -16.50 -9.76 -12.03
N MET A 118 -15.55 -9.59 -11.11
CA MET A 118 -15.71 -9.97 -9.70
C MET A 118 -16.29 -8.84 -8.86
N VAL A 119 -16.24 -7.59 -9.36
CA VAL A 119 -16.69 -6.43 -8.59
C VAL A 119 -18.17 -6.55 -8.28
N ASN A 120 -18.49 -6.50 -7.00
CA ASN A 120 -19.85 -6.46 -6.51
C ASN A 120 -20.22 -5.02 -6.11
N PHE A 121 -20.95 -4.32 -6.98
CA PHE A 121 -21.43 -2.97 -6.70
C PHE A 121 -22.61 -3.00 -5.73
N LEU A 122 -22.31 -2.77 -4.47
CA LEU A 122 -23.29 -2.65 -3.41
C LEU A 122 -23.89 -1.24 -3.36
N PRO A 123 -25.06 -1.06 -2.72
CA PRO A 123 -25.62 0.25 -2.48
C PRO A 123 -24.60 1.19 -1.83
N VAL A 124 -24.48 2.39 -2.37
CA VAL A 124 -23.60 3.44 -1.88
C VAL A 124 -24.33 4.36 -0.89
N ASN A 125 -23.59 4.93 0.04
CA ASN A 125 -24.11 5.95 0.93
C ASN A 125 -24.01 7.32 0.21
N GLU A 126 -25.15 7.89 -0.22
CA GLU A 126 -25.23 9.13 -0.99
C GLU A 126 -24.69 10.37 -0.26
N LYS A 127 -24.55 10.29 1.07
CA LYS A 127 -23.96 11.34 1.89
C LYS A 127 -22.42 11.37 1.85
N VAL A 128 -21.81 10.38 1.19
CA VAL A 128 -20.36 10.29 1.03
C VAL A 128 -19.94 10.94 -0.28
N ARG A 129 -19.00 11.86 -0.21
CA ARG A 129 -18.33 12.47 -1.37
C ARG A 129 -16.83 12.24 -1.30
N LEU A 130 -16.21 12.08 -2.46
CA LEU A 130 -14.76 12.03 -2.59
C LEU A 130 -14.31 13.34 -3.25
N GLU A 131 -13.36 14.00 -2.59
CA GLU A 131 -12.79 15.27 -3.05
C GLU A 131 -11.30 15.10 -3.28
N GLU A 132 -10.88 15.35 -4.50
CA GLU A 132 -9.48 15.18 -4.90
C GLU A 132 -8.56 16.15 -4.15
N THR A 133 -7.38 15.66 -3.80
CA THR A 133 -6.35 16.44 -3.11
C THR A 133 -5.47 17.12 -4.15
N SER A 134 -5.75 18.39 -4.44
CA SER A 134 -5.12 19.18 -5.52
C SER A 134 -4.23 20.33 -5.01
N ASN A 135 -4.24 20.60 -3.71
CA ASN A 135 -3.46 21.67 -3.10
C ASN A 135 -2.95 21.32 -1.70
N ASN A 136 -2.07 22.14 -1.16
CA ASN A 136 -1.41 21.89 0.12
C ASN A 136 -2.38 21.79 1.31
N VAL A 137 -3.44 22.62 1.36
CA VAL A 137 -4.42 22.58 2.45
C VAL A 137 -5.14 21.22 2.47
N GLN A 138 -5.58 20.76 1.31
CA GLN A 138 -6.23 19.46 1.16
C GLN A 138 -5.26 18.30 1.45
N ALA A 139 -3.98 18.46 1.09
CA ALA A 139 -2.93 17.49 1.41
C ALA A 139 -2.67 17.41 2.91
N GLU A 140 -2.69 18.52 3.64
CA GLU A 140 -2.60 18.55 5.10
C GLU A 140 -3.78 17.82 5.76
N GLU A 141 -5.00 18.05 5.28
CA GLU A 141 -6.20 17.36 5.76
C GLU A 141 -6.14 15.86 5.49
N PHE A 142 -5.76 15.44 4.28
CA PHE A 142 -5.56 14.03 3.94
C PHE A 142 -4.50 13.38 4.82
N ALA A 143 -3.32 13.98 4.90
CA ALA A 143 -2.22 13.48 5.72
C ALA A 143 -2.60 13.44 7.20
N GLY A 144 -3.32 14.44 7.70
CA GLY A 144 -3.84 14.51 9.06
C GLY A 144 -4.71 13.30 9.40
N VAL A 145 -5.66 12.97 8.55
CA VAL A 145 -6.55 11.80 8.75
C VAL A 145 -5.77 10.48 8.71
N VAL A 146 -4.84 10.33 7.76
CA VAL A 146 -4.03 9.11 7.67
C VAL A 146 -3.12 8.96 8.90
N ASN A 147 -2.50 10.06 9.34
CA ASN A 147 -1.65 10.07 10.52
C ASN A 147 -2.43 9.71 11.80
N GLU A 148 -3.65 10.25 11.95
CA GLU A 148 -4.54 9.95 13.07
C GLU A 148 -4.97 8.47 13.09
N VAL A 149 -5.43 7.96 11.95
CA VAL A 149 -6.12 6.66 11.89
C VAL A 149 -5.17 5.48 11.73
N LEU A 150 -4.09 5.61 10.95
CA LEU A 150 -3.19 4.48 10.67
C LEU A 150 -1.95 4.46 11.54
N PHE A 151 -1.44 5.61 11.95
CA PHE A 151 -0.13 5.67 12.59
C PHE A 151 -0.17 6.13 14.06
N ALA A 152 -1.23 6.83 14.46
CA ALA A 152 -1.28 7.54 15.75
C ALA A 152 -0.04 8.44 15.97
N ALA A 153 0.58 8.90 14.87
CA ALA A 153 1.79 9.70 14.85
C ALA A 153 1.93 10.44 13.50
N LYS A 154 2.72 11.51 13.46
CA LYS A 154 3.01 12.24 12.21
C LYS A 154 4.01 11.45 11.36
N ARG A 155 3.51 10.65 10.44
CA ARG A 155 4.28 9.76 9.56
C ARG A 155 4.18 10.11 8.07
N ILE A 156 3.06 10.67 7.61
CA ILE A 156 2.88 11.09 6.21
C ILE A 156 3.06 12.59 6.12
N SER A 157 3.95 13.00 5.21
CA SER A 157 4.13 14.40 4.82
C SER A 157 3.05 14.83 3.84
N PRO A 158 2.44 16.02 3.98
CA PRO A 158 1.45 16.52 3.02
C PRO A 158 1.96 16.55 1.58
N GLY A 159 3.22 16.89 1.35
CA GLY A 159 3.82 16.95 0.02
C GLY A 159 3.83 15.62 -0.75
N LEU A 160 3.62 14.47 -0.07
CA LEU A 160 3.53 13.16 -0.71
C LEU A 160 2.12 12.80 -1.19
N VAL A 161 1.10 13.55 -0.79
CA VAL A 161 -0.30 13.16 -0.97
C VAL A 161 -1.12 14.21 -1.74
N VAL A 162 -0.48 14.91 -2.64
CA VAL A 162 -1.11 15.72 -3.69
C VAL A 162 -1.25 14.86 -4.93
N THR A 163 -2.44 14.89 -5.55
CA THR A 163 -2.70 14.12 -6.79
C THR A 163 -1.70 14.47 -7.88
N SER A 164 -1.18 13.45 -8.55
CA SER A 164 -0.29 13.56 -9.70
C SER A 164 -0.66 12.53 -10.76
N GLU A 165 -1.37 12.95 -11.80
CA GLU A 165 -1.74 12.10 -12.94
C GLU A 165 -0.52 11.51 -13.65
N SER A 166 0.55 12.28 -13.80
CA SER A 166 1.79 11.82 -14.44
C SER A 166 2.49 10.70 -13.65
N ALA A 167 2.31 10.67 -12.33
CA ALA A 167 2.80 9.59 -11.47
C ALA A 167 1.76 8.45 -11.31
N GLY A 168 0.58 8.58 -11.88
CA GLY A 168 -0.53 7.64 -11.71
C GLY A 168 -1.08 7.62 -10.28
N LEU A 169 -0.94 8.70 -9.53
CA LEU A 169 -1.31 8.81 -8.12
C LEU A 169 -2.48 9.78 -7.95
N TRP A 170 -3.56 9.32 -7.36
CA TRP A 170 -4.71 10.15 -6.95
C TRP A 170 -4.97 9.96 -5.46
N PHE A 171 -5.20 11.07 -4.78
CA PHE A 171 -5.51 11.09 -3.35
C PHE A 171 -6.85 11.79 -3.16
N TYR A 172 -7.76 11.17 -2.43
CA TYR A 172 -9.10 11.70 -2.18
C TYR A 172 -9.38 11.80 -0.69
N ARG A 173 -9.81 12.97 -0.26
CA ARG A 173 -10.48 13.15 1.03
C ARG A 173 -11.87 12.55 0.93
N VAL A 174 -12.26 11.78 1.94
CA VAL A 174 -13.60 11.21 2.04
C VAL A 174 -14.41 12.08 2.98
N VAL A 175 -15.43 12.73 2.44
CA VAL A 175 -16.31 13.67 3.16
C VAL A 175 -17.66 13.01 3.37
N PHE A 176 -18.18 13.07 4.58
CA PHE A 176 -19.50 12.57 4.97
C PHE A 176 -20.29 13.70 5.65
N GLU A 177 -21.45 14.08 5.11
CA GLU A 177 -22.28 15.20 5.62
C GLU A 177 -21.43 16.47 5.88
N ASP A 178 -20.63 16.87 4.87
CA ASP A 178 -19.74 18.04 4.89
C ASP A 178 -18.61 17.99 5.92
N ARG A 179 -18.37 16.83 6.55
CA ARG A 179 -17.29 16.61 7.51
C ARG A 179 -16.24 15.66 6.95
N LEU A 180 -14.98 15.99 7.14
CA LEU A 180 -13.85 15.12 6.75
C LEU A 180 -13.87 13.83 7.58
N ALA A 181 -14.25 12.73 6.92
CA ALA A 181 -14.50 11.44 7.56
C ALA A 181 -13.39 10.40 7.32
N GLY A 182 -12.59 10.57 6.26
CA GLY A 182 -11.58 9.56 5.91
C GLY A 182 -10.71 9.98 4.73
N SER A 183 -9.97 9.02 4.21
CA SER A 183 -9.10 9.14 3.05
C SER A 183 -9.11 7.87 2.20
N ILE A 184 -8.72 7.99 0.93
CA ILE A 184 -8.46 6.88 0.03
C ILE A 184 -7.47 7.33 -1.04
N ALA A 185 -6.53 6.47 -1.43
CA ALA A 185 -5.60 6.72 -2.51
C ALA A 185 -5.73 5.66 -3.60
N LEU A 186 -5.49 6.06 -4.83
CA LEU A 186 -5.53 5.24 -6.03
C LEU A 186 -4.18 5.35 -6.74
N HIS A 187 -3.63 4.24 -7.19
CA HIS A 187 -2.43 4.19 -8.00
C HIS A 187 -2.67 3.33 -9.24
N ARG A 188 -2.59 3.96 -10.43
CA ARG A 188 -2.80 3.29 -11.71
C ARG A 188 -1.48 2.90 -12.36
N ILE A 189 -1.40 1.65 -12.80
CA ILE A 189 -0.27 1.07 -13.51
C ILE A 189 -0.80 0.33 -14.73
N GLY A 190 -0.91 1.03 -15.87
CA GLY A 190 -1.60 0.46 -17.03
C GLY A 190 -3.06 0.16 -16.72
N ASN A 191 -3.47 -1.11 -16.82
CA ASN A 191 -4.81 -1.58 -16.50
C ASN A 191 -4.96 -2.16 -15.07
N LEU A 192 -3.92 -2.10 -14.26
CA LEU A 192 -3.93 -2.44 -12.84
C LEU A 192 -4.13 -1.18 -12.00
N CYS A 193 -5.01 -1.26 -11.02
CA CYS A 193 -5.26 -0.20 -10.06
C CYS A 193 -5.05 -0.69 -8.63
N GLY A 194 -4.12 -0.07 -7.90
CA GLY A 194 -3.92 -0.28 -6.47
C GLY A 194 -4.72 0.71 -5.64
N ILE A 195 -5.36 0.24 -4.58
CA ILE A 195 -6.15 1.04 -3.64
C ILE A 195 -5.43 1.05 -2.29
N TYR A 196 -5.08 2.25 -1.82
CA TYR A 196 -4.22 2.44 -0.65
C TYR A 196 -4.78 3.49 0.30
N LEU A 197 -4.23 3.56 1.51
CA LEU A 197 -4.52 4.60 2.51
C LEU A 197 -6.03 4.80 2.75
N VAL A 198 -6.80 3.70 2.71
CA VAL A 198 -8.23 3.73 3.02
C VAL A 198 -8.39 3.87 4.52
N THR A 199 -8.90 5.01 4.94
CA THR A 199 -9.16 5.30 6.35
C THR A 199 -10.58 5.78 6.56
N VAL A 200 -11.11 5.52 7.75
CA VAL A 200 -12.35 6.13 8.26
C VAL A 200 -12.12 6.46 9.72
N LYS A 201 -12.33 7.73 10.08
CA LYS A 201 -12.21 8.18 11.47
C LYS A 201 -13.14 7.40 12.39
N PRO A 202 -12.76 7.14 13.65
CA PRO A 202 -13.51 6.30 14.57
C PRO A 202 -15.00 6.62 14.67
N GLU A 203 -15.34 7.92 14.75
CA GLU A 203 -16.70 8.42 14.90
C GLU A 203 -17.59 8.21 13.67
N PHE A 204 -17.00 7.94 12.50
CA PHE A 204 -17.72 7.68 11.24
C PHE A 204 -17.73 6.20 10.83
N ARG A 205 -17.20 5.30 11.65
CA ARG A 205 -17.16 3.87 11.33
C ARG A 205 -18.55 3.25 11.32
N ARG A 206 -18.70 2.14 10.59
CA ARG A 206 -19.95 1.36 10.42
C ARG A 206 -21.09 2.11 9.71
N MET A 207 -20.79 3.23 9.04
CA MET A 207 -21.74 4.00 8.23
C MET A 207 -21.62 3.72 6.73
N GLY A 208 -20.94 2.63 6.31
CA GLY A 208 -20.75 2.27 4.89
C GLY A 208 -19.71 3.11 4.14
N ILE A 209 -19.00 4.02 4.81
CA ILE A 209 -18.12 5.02 4.19
C ILE A 209 -16.96 4.36 3.42
N ALA A 210 -16.23 3.42 4.02
CA ALA A 210 -15.14 2.73 3.36
C ALA A 210 -15.61 1.94 2.12
N GLN A 211 -16.78 1.28 2.22
CA GLN A 211 -17.41 0.56 1.11
C GLN A 211 -17.74 1.53 -0.03
N THR A 212 -18.40 2.63 0.25
CA THR A 212 -18.78 3.65 -0.74
C THR A 212 -17.56 4.26 -1.40
N ALA A 213 -16.55 4.67 -0.62
CA ALA A 213 -15.33 5.25 -1.14
C ALA A 213 -14.57 4.27 -2.04
N THR A 214 -14.46 3.00 -1.64
CA THR A 214 -13.81 1.96 -2.45
C THR A 214 -14.58 1.69 -3.73
N ALA A 215 -15.91 1.55 -3.69
CA ALA A 215 -16.74 1.36 -4.88
C ALA A 215 -16.61 2.53 -5.85
N TRP A 216 -16.57 3.75 -5.35
CA TRP A 216 -16.40 4.96 -6.17
C TRP A 216 -15.06 4.97 -6.92
N VAL A 217 -13.93 4.69 -6.24
CA VAL A 217 -12.62 4.67 -6.91
C VAL A 217 -12.49 3.52 -7.89
N ILE A 218 -13.13 2.36 -7.63
CA ILE A 218 -13.19 1.25 -8.58
C ILE A 218 -13.94 1.70 -9.85
N LYS A 219 -15.11 2.31 -9.70
CA LYS A 219 -15.89 2.81 -10.84
C LYS A 219 -15.08 3.81 -11.66
N LYS A 220 -14.47 4.81 -11.02
CA LYS A 220 -13.59 5.78 -11.69
C LYS A 220 -12.46 5.08 -12.45
N ALA A 221 -11.80 4.10 -11.85
CA ALA A 221 -10.71 3.38 -12.49
C ALA A 221 -11.17 2.51 -13.67
N LEU A 222 -12.38 1.91 -13.60
CA LEU A 222 -13.01 1.21 -14.73
C LEU A 222 -13.26 2.16 -15.90
N ASP A 223 -13.82 3.34 -15.63
CA ASP A 223 -14.08 4.38 -16.64
C ASP A 223 -12.77 4.84 -17.32
N GLU A 224 -11.63 4.67 -16.65
CA GLU A 224 -10.28 4.97 -17.16
C GLU A 224 -9.54 3.75 -17.75
N GLY A 225 -10.23 2.61 -17.92
CA GLY A 225 -9.71 1.40 -18.58
C GLY A 225 -8.92 0.45 -17.68
N CYS A 226 -8.94 0.62 -16.35
CA CYS A 226 -8.47 -0.41 -15.42
C CYS A 226 -9.51 -1.53 -15.35
N ASN A 227 -9.05 -2.77 -15.28
CA ASN A 227 -9.92 -3.95 -15.11
C ASN A 227 -9.44 -4.91 -14.03
N ARG A 228 -8.37 -4.56 -13.32
CA ARG A 228 -7.80 -5.31 -12.20
C ARG A 228 -7.49 -4.41 -11.04
N PHE A 229 -7.86 -4.85 -9.85
CA PHE A 229 -7.79 -4.08 -8.63
C PHE A 229 -7.06 -4.86 -7.56
N ILE A 230 -6.19 -4.20 -6.82
CA ILE A 230 -5.46 -4.77 -5.70
C ILE A 230 -5.50 -3.85 -4.50
N LEU A 231 -5.39 -4.43 -3.32
CA LEU A 231 -5.29 -3.69 -2.06
C LEU A 231 -4.62 -4.53 -0.96
N HIS A 232 -4.32 -3.86 0.15
CA HIS A 232 -3.77 -4.46 1.36
C HIS A 232 -4.73 -4.22 2.52
N ALA A 233 -5.46 -5.28 2.89
CA ALA A 233 -6.49 -5.21 3.90
C ALA A 233 -5.95 -5.41 5.31
N SER A 234 -6.26 -4.48 6.21
CA SER A 234 -6.18 -4.74 7.65
C SER A 234 -7.24 -5.74 8.08
N LYS A 235 -7.09 -6.34 9.27
CA LYS A 235 -8.11 -7.23 9.85
C LYS A 235 -9.50 -6.58 9.92
N MET A 236 -9.56 -5.28 10.17
CA MET A 236 -10.81 -4.52 10.24
C MET A 236 -11.40 -4.21 8.87
N GLY A 237 -10.55 -3.96 7.86
CA GLY A 237 -10.98 -3.60 6.49
C GLY A 237 -11.39 -4.81 5.65
N GLU A 238 -10.82 -5.98 5.91
CA GLU A 238 -11.06 -7.20 5.11
C GLU A 238 -12.54 -7.51 4.83
N PRO A 239 -13.46 -7.46 5.82
CA PRO A 239 -14.87 -7.74 5.57
C PRO A 239 -15.54 -6.78 4.57
N VAL A 240 -15.06 -5.53 4.47
CA VAL A 240 -15.56 -4.56 3.50
C VAL A 240 -15.18 -4.97 2.09
N TYR A 241 -13.92 -5.36 1.89
CA TYR A 241 -13.39 -5.71 0.58
C TYR A 241 -13.91 -7.07 0.06
N LEU A 242 -14.11 -8.04 0.96
CA LEU A 242 -14.79 -9.30 0.61
C LEU A 242 -16.19 -9.06 0.05
N LYS A 243 -16.96 -8.14 0.64
CA LYS A 243 -18.29 -7.77 0.12
C LYS A 243 -18.25 -7.12 -1.26
N LEU A 244 -17.18 -6.40 -1.57
CA LEU A 244 -16.96 -5.76 -2.86
C LEU A 244 -16.40 -6.71 -3.93
N GLY A 245 -16.18 -8.00 -3.60
CA GLY A 245 -15.73 -9.02 -4.53
C GLY A 245 -14.22 -9.32 -4.48
N PHE A 246 -13.45 -8.61 -3.65
CA PHE A 246 -12.02 -8.91 -3.50
C PHE A 246 -11.80 -10.27 -2.85
N GLN A 247 -10.77 -10.98 -3.33
CA GLN A 247 -10.33 -12.25 -2.79
C GLN A 247 -8.94 -12.14 -2.17
N PRO A 248 -8.69 -12.71 -0.98
CA PRO A 248 -7.37 -12.77 -0.40
C PRO A 248 -6.49 -13.76 -1.18
N VAL A 249 -5.27 -13.35 -1.54
CA VAL A 249 -4.34 -14.15 -2.35
C VAL A 249 -2.94 -14.24 -1.77
N SER A 250 -2.62 -13.40 -0.80
CA SER A 250 -1.33 -13.41 -0.10
C SER A 250 -1.45 -12.73 1.26
N ARG A 251 -0.39 -12.86 2.05
CA ARG A 251 -0.19 -12.06 3.26
C ARG A 251 1.15 -11.33 3.15
N LEU A 252 1.14 -10.05 3.42
CA LEU A 252 2.32 -9.22 3.53
C LEU A 252 2.60 -8.94 5.00
N TRP A 253 3.88 -9.04 5.35
CA TRP A 253 4.38 -8.79 6.68
C TRP A 253 5.29 -7.57 6.68
N ILE A 254 5.12 -6.68 7.64
CA ILE A 254 6.15 -5.72 7.99
C ILE A 254 6.94 -6.32 9.13
N LEU A 255 8.23 -6.51 8.89
CA LEU A 255 9.18 -6.99 9.85
C LEU A 255 10.12 -5.86 10.25
N LYS A 256 10.50 -5.81 11.52
CA LYS A 256 11.55 -4.93 12.01
C LYS A 256 12.65 -5.71 12.68
N TRP A 257 13.86 -5.17 12.62
CA TRP A 257 14.91 -5.62 13.46
C TRP A 257 14.56 -5.36 14.94
N GLY A 258 14.47 -6.44 15.72
CA GLY A 258 14.27 -6.34 17.18
C GLY A 258 15.59 -5.91 17.83
N ARG A 259 15.66 -4.68 18.31
CA ARG A 259 16.74 -4.21 19.16
C ARG A 259 16.62 -4.76 20.56
#